data_ef93ca466d4e0fa9306c66235aeb7c73
#
_entry.id   ef93ca466d4e0fa9306c66235aeb7c73
#
_cell.length_a   1.000
_cell.length_b   1.000
_cell.length_c   1.000
_cell.angle_alpha   90.00
_cell.angle_beta   90.00
_cell.angle_gamma   90.00
#
_symmetry.space_group_name_H-M   'P 1'
#
loop_
_entity.id
_entity.type
_entity.pdbx_description
1 polymer ?
#
loop_
_entity_poly.entity_id
_entity_poly.type
_entity_poly.pdbx_seq_one_letter_code
_entity_poly.pdbx_strand_id
1 'polypeptide(L)'
;MVITHSEIHMFLTCRRKWEYYSLQDYSKPEKFDGPLALGSRVHAALEQFYRDGVDPVEVHDTLALQAVKDAEASGLSFFDQLYDDIVVGRNCVKAHQQWLEDTGADSNFEVAMVEEKLEAPILDGRAILRGKVDMMFREIDTGFLILNDLKTTSVWQGGLREILERSYQHHVYLALANVVSPDKNINGATYTVIKKVKNLSKVSGPLVERFRVPATRRAADEKLRQIEAIATEMLRARDEFMERGATRLTYPSPQMECRWCEYKHPCELADESPRAAYDMLAREYVKGIRYARYEEAANE
;
A
#
# COMPACT_ATOMS: atom_id res chain seq x y z
N MET A 1 -6.73 18.63 4.28
CA MET A 1 -6.98 17.16 4.34
C MET A 1 -5.82 16.46 3.65
N VAL A 2 -5.25 15.43 4.27
CA VAL A 2 -4.28 14.54 3.59
C VAL A 2 -5.06 13.49 2.81
N ILE A 3 -4.63 13.18 1.60
CA ILE A 3 -5.23 12.19 0.70
C ILE A 3 -4.11 11.29 0.20
N THR A 4 -4.29 9.98 0.32
CA THR A 4 -3.35 8.97 -0.16
C THR A 4 -3.95 8.15 -1.30
N HIS A 5 -3.12 7.43 -2.05
CA HIS A 5 -3.61 6.46 -3.04
C HIS A 5 -4.61 5.47 -2.42
N SER A 6 -4.32 4.96 -1.22
CA SER A 6 -5.19 3.99 -0.53
C SER A 6 -6.56 4.58 -0.21
N GLU A 7 -6.62 5.87 0.20
CA GLU A 7 -7.89 6.55 0.46
C GLU A 7 -8.68 6.82 -0.81
N ILE A 8 -7.99 7.22 -1.91
CA ILE A 8 -8.64 7.35 -3.23
C ILE A 8 -9.26 6.02 -3.65
N HIS A 9 -8.48 4.95 -3.57
CA HIS A 9 -8.97 3.61 -3.92
C HIS A 9 -10.17 3.20 -3.05
N MET A 10 -10.08 3.43 -1.74
CA MET A 10 -11.15 3.12 -0.79
C MET A 10 -12.42 3.94 -1.08
N PHE A 11 -12.29 5.24 -1.36
CA PHE A 11 -13.41 6.12 -1.69
C PHE A 11 -14.12 5.70 -2.98
N LEU A 12 -13.35 5.31 -4.00
CA LEU A 12 -13.90 4.81 -5.27
C LEU A 12 -14.54 3.42 -5.12
N THR A 13 -13.99 2.58 -4.27
CA THR A 13 -14.51 1.22 -4.03
C THR A 13 -15.77 1.25 -3.17
N CYS A 14 -15.74 1.93 -2.03
CA CYS A 14 -16.88 2.03 -1.14
C CYS A 14 -16.78 3.27 -0.25
N ARG A 15 -17.66 4.24 -0.50
CA ARG A 15 -17.66 5.53 0.22
C ARG A 15 -17.97 5.37 1.71
N ARG A 16 -18.82 4.41 2.13
CA ARG A 16 -19.08 4.12 3.55
C ARG A 16 -17.84 3.54 4.24
N LYS A 17 -17.09 2.65 3.59
CA LYS A 17 -15.80 2.17 4.10
C LYS A 17 -14.83 3.33 4.32
N TRP A 18 -14.73 4.23 3.35
CA TRP A 18 -13.89 5.41 3.45
C TRP A 18 -14.35 6.36 4.57
N GLU A 19 -15.65 6.55 4.78
CA GLU A 19 -16.18 7.33 5.90
C GLU A 19 -15.70 6.79 7.24
N TYR A 20 -15.87 5.49 7.51
CA TYR A 20 -15.45 4.88 8.76
C TYR A 20 -13.96 5.02 8.98
N TYR A 21 -13.16 4.78 7.93
CA TYR A 21 -11.71 4.88 8.00
C TYR A 21 -11.20 6.32 8.07
N SER A 22 -11.66 7.20 7.17
CA SER A 22 -11.05 8.52 6.97
C SER A 22 -11.73 9.64 7.74
N LEU A 23 -13.07 9.65 7.84
CA LEU A 23 -13.79 10.70 8.54
C LEU A 23 -13.96 10.40 10.02
N GLN A 24 -14.21 9.15 10.36
CA GLN A 24 -14.44 8.72 11.72
C GLN A 24 -13.20 8.15 12.40
N ASP A 25 -12.12 7.94 11.64
CA ASP A 25 -10.80 7.47 12.10
C ASP A 25 -10.84 6.11 12.80
N TYR A 26 -11.70 5.20 12.35
CA TYR A 26 -11.77 3.85 12.86
C TYR A 26 -10.98 2.89 11.98
N SER A 27 -10.14 2.07 12.60
CA SER A 27 -9.40 0.97 11.96
C SER A 27 -9.49 -0.28 12.82
N LYS A 28 -9.41 -1.47 12.20
CA LYS A 28 -9.24 -2.69 13.00
C LYS A 28 -7.87 -2.63 13.71
N PRO A 29 -7.77 -3.20 14.92
CA PRO A 29 -6.48 -3.41 15.56
C PRO A 29 -5.50 -4.10 14.60
N GLU A 30 -4.25 -3.75 14.72
CA GLU A 30 -3.19 -4.34 13.91
C GLU A 30 -3.15 -5.87 14.10
N LYS A 31 -2.93 -6.59 13.01
CA LYS A 31 -2.76 -8.03 13.01
C LYS A 31 -1.32 -8.39 12.73
N PHE A 32 -0.81 -9.35 13.49
CA PHE A 32 0.54 -9.88 13.30
C PHE A 32 0.64 -10.87 12.13
N ASP A 33 -0.51 -11.37 11.67
CA ASP A 33 -0.66 -12.34 10.58
C ASP A 33 -1.46 -11.80 9.41
N GLY A 34 -1.56 -12.62 8.36
CA GLY A 34 -2.34 -12.34 7.17
C GLY A 34 -1.56 -11.63 6.07
N PRO A 35 -2.21 -11.46 4.91
CA PRO A 35 -1.55 -10.99 3.68
C PRO A 35 -0.90 -9.61 3.79
N LEU A 36 -1.45 -8.72 4.62
CA LEU A 36 -0.94 -7.37 4.82
C LEU A 36 0.33 -7.39 5.69
N ALA A 37 0.28 -8.04 6.86
CA ALA A 37 1.42 -8.16 7.76
C ALA A 37 2.61 -8.90 7.11
N LEU A 38 2.33 -9.98 6.35
CA LEU A 38 3.32 -10.66 5.53
C LEU A 38 3.95 -9.69 4.52
N GLY A 39 3.12 -8.96 3.77
CA GLY A 39 3.59 -7.98 2.78
C GLY A 39 4.48 -6.93 3.39
N SER A 40 4.08 -6.34 4.53
CA SER A 40 4.85 -5.33 5.24
C SER A 40 6.23 -5.84 5.68
N ARG A 41 6.33 -7.06 6.21
CA ARG A 41 7.62 -7.66 6.58
C ARG A 41 8.54 -7.89 5.38
N VAL A 42 7.99 -8.34 4.24
CA VAL A 42 8.77 -8.51 3.01
C VAL A 42 9.26 -7.17 2.48
N HIS A 43 8.39 -6.14 2.45
CA HIS A 43 8.77 -4.79 2.04
C HIS A 43 9.88 -4.24 2.93
N ALA A 44 9.74 -4.29 4.26
CA ALA A 44 10.74 -3.79 5.19
C ALA A 44 12.10 -4.51 5.07
N ALA A 45 12.08 -5.82 4.80
CA ALA A 45 13.32 -6.56 4.58
C ALA A 45 14.03 -6.15 3.27
N LEU A 46 13.27 -5.99 2.19
CA LEU A 46 13.83 -5.54 0.90
C LEU A 46 14.21 -4.05 0.92
N GLU A 47 13.51 -3.22 1.69
CA GLU A 47 13.87 -1.83 1.96
C GLU A 47 15.29 -1.73 2.54
N GLN A 48 15.60 -2.45 3.62
CA GLN A 48 16.93 -2.44 4.23
C GLN A 48 18.00 -3.02 3.29
N PHE A 49 17.66 -4.05 2.52
CA PHE A 49 18.56 -4.56 1.49
C PHE A 49 18.95 -3.48 0.47
N TYR A 50 17.97 -2.77 -0.07
CA TYR A 50 18.23 -1.73 -1.07
C TYR A 50 18.84 -0.45 -0.49
N ARG A 51 18.58 -0.13 0.77
CA ARG A 51 19.12 1.05 1.44
C ARG A 51 20.53 0.83 1.95
N ASP A 52 20.77 -0.28 2.63
CA ASP A 52 21.95 -0.50 3.46
C ASP A 52 22.81 -1.70 3.02
N GLY A 53 22.34 -2.49 2.04
CA GLY A 53 23.02 -3.69 1.56
C GLY A 53 22.97 -4.86 2.56
N VAL A 54 22.06 -4.83 3.54
CA VAL A 54 21.93 -5.90 4.55
C VAL A 54 21.24 -7.11 3.94
N ASP A 55 21.60 -8.32 4.38
CA ASP A 55 20.94 -9.55 3.94
C ASP A 55 19.44 -9.51 4.27
N PRO A 56 18.55 -9.47 3.26
CA PRO A 56 17.12 -9.31 3.51
C PRO A 56 16.48 -10.54 4.17
N VAL A 57 17.13 -11.72 4.12
CA VAL A 57 16.66 -12.91 4.85
C VAL A 57 16.89 -12.73 6.35
N GLU A 58 18.04 -12.19 6.76
CA GLU A 58 18.34 -11.92 8.19
C GLU A 58 17.40 -10.83 8.74
N VAL A 59 17.15 -9.79 7.95
CA VAL A 59 16.18 -8.74 8.32
C VAL A 59 14.79 -9.33 8.49
N HIS A 60 14.33 -10.10 7.50
CA HIS A 60 13.01 -10.74 7.58
C HIS A 60 12.88 -11.66 8.81
N ASP A 61 13.90 -12.47 9.12
CA ASP A 61 13.89 -13.36 10.26
C ASP A 61 13.84 -12.58 11.59
N THR A 62 14.52 -11.44 11.67
CA THR A 62 14.46 -10.53 12.84
C THR A 62 13.06 -9.94 13.02
N LEU A 63 12.46 -9.42 11.95
CA LEU A 63 11.10 -8.89 11.97
C LEU A 63 10.05 -9.97 12.30
N ALA A 64 10.27 -11.18 11.81
CA ALA A 64 9.42 -12.32 12.12
C ALA A 64 9.46 -12.70 13.60
N LEU A 65 10.66 -12.72 14.18
CA LEU A 65 10.84 -12.98 15.63
C LEU A 65 10.15 -11.89 16.48
N GLN A 66 10.25 -10.62 16.06
CA GLN A 66 9.56 -9.55 16.75
C GLN A 66 8.03 -9.71 16.66
N ALA A 67 7.49 -10.04 15.48
CA ALA A 67 6.06 -10.27 15.31
C ALA A 67 5.53 -11.42 16.19
N VAL A 68 6.32 -12.48 16.40
CA VAL A 68 5.96 -13.57 17.34
C VAL A 68 5.90 -13.06 18.77
N LYS A 69 6.91 -12.29 19.21
CA LYS A 69 6.93 -11.72 20.58
C LYS A 69 5.75 -10.77 20.83
N ASP A 70 5.43 -9.93 19.85
CA ASP A 70 4.32 -8.98 19.97
C ASP A 70 2.97 -9.71 20.00
N ALA A 71 2.82 -10.77 19.21
CA ALA A 71 1.65 -11.62 19.21
C ALA A 71 1.49 -12.35 20.58
N GLU A 72 2.56 -12.86 21.15
CA GLU A 72 2.57 -13.45 22.51
C GLU A 72 2.16 -12.41 23.57
N ALA A 73 2.76 -11.23 23.52
CA ALA A 73 2.45 -10.13 24.43
C ALA A 73 0.99 -9.66 24.34
N SER A 74 0.37 -9.77 23.15
CA SER A 74 -1.05 -9.45 22.95
C SER A 74 -2.03 -10.51 23.45
N GLY A 75 -1.52 -11.66 23.97
CA GLY A 75 -2.34 -12.76 24.49
C GLY A 75 -2.90 -13.68 23.39
N LEU A 76 -2.41 -13.61 22.17
CA LEU A 76 -2.70 -14.60 21.13
C LEU A 76 -2.17 -15.98 21.58
N SER A 77 -2.98 -17.02 21.37
CA SER A 77 -2.67 -18.40 21.76
C SER A 77 -2.49 -19.35 20.57
N PHE A 78 -2.78 -18.89 19.35
CA PHE A 78 -2.67 -19.68 18.12
C PHE A 78 -1.83 -18.93 17.09
N PHE A 79 -0.73 -19.54 16.66
CA PHE A 79 0.27 -18.93 15.78
C PHE A 79 0.42 -19.62 14.43
N ASP A 80 -0.40 -20.62 14.12
CA ASP A 80 -0.25 -21.42 12.90
C ASP A 80 -0.23 -20.54 11.63
N GLN A 81 -1.15 -19.58 11.54
CA GLN A 81 -1.19 -18.65 10.42
C GLN A 81 0.02 -17.73 10.40
N LEU A 82 0.46 -17.23 11.56
CA LEU A 82 1.64 -16.38 11.66
C LEU A 82 2.91 -17.13 11.22
N TYR A 83 3.10 -18.38 11.68
CA TYR A 83 4.24 -19.20 11.25
C TYR A 83 4.21 -19.52 9.76
N ASP A 84 3.03 -19.82 9.20
CA ASP A 84 2.87 -20.01 7.77
C ASP A 84 3.23 -18.74 6.98
N ASP A 85 2.80 -17.58 7.44
CA ASP A 85 3.11 -16.29 6.82
C ASP A 85 4.60 -15.94 6.92
N ILE A 86 5.25 -16.29 8.03
CA ILE A 86 6.71 -16.14 8.20
C ILE A 86 7.45 -16.99 7.16
N VAL A 87 7.08 -18.26 6.99
CA VAL A 87 7.69 -19.14 5.99
C VAL A 87 7.48 -18.59 4.58
N VAL A 88 6.27 -18.14 4.26
CA VAL A 88 5.95 -17.57 2.94
C VAL A 88 6.71 -16.27 2.70
N GLY A 89 6.78 -15.37 3.68
CA GLY A 89 7.51 -14.11 3.58
C GLY A 89 9.00 -14.34 3.37
N ARG A 90 9.60 -15.25 4.15
CA ARG A 90 11.00 -15.65 3.98
C ARG A 90 11.29 -16.21 2.58
N ASN A 91 10.37 -17.01 2.05
CA ASN A 91 10.48 -17.52 0.69
C ASN A 91 10.37 -16.41 -0.38
N CYS A 92 9.53 -15.40 -0.16
CA CYS A 92 9.47 -14.23 -1.05
C CYS A 92 10.81 -13.50 -1.13
N VAL A 93 11.43 -13.26 0.01
CA VAL A 93 12.73 -12.56 0.09
C VAL A 93 13.84 -13.38 -0.58
N LYS A 94 13.92 -14.69 -0.29
CA LYS A 94 14.87 -15.60 -0.96
C LYS A 94 14.67 -15.68 -2.48
N ALA A 95 13.42 -15.75 -2.92
CA ALA A 95 13.11 -15.75 -4.35
C ALA A 95 13.56 -14.48 -5.04
N HIS A 96 13.43 -13.33 -4.37
CA HIS A 96 13.89 -12.05 -4.89
C HIS A 96 15.44 -12.01 -5.02
N GLN A 97 16.18 -12.44 -3.99
CA GLN A 97 17.65 -12.51 -4.04
C GLN A 97 18.11 -13.43 -5.17
N GLN A 98 17.57 -14.64 -5.24
CA GLN A 98 17.93 -15.59 -6.29
C GLN A 98 17.62 -15.06 -7.70
N TRP A 99 16.48 -14.37 -7.86
CA TRP A 99 16.12 -13.74 -9.12
C TRP A 99 17.10 -12.64 -9.52
N LEU A 100 17.62 -11.82 -8.58
CA LEU A 100 18.64 -10.82 -8.85
C LEU A 100 19.96 -11.47 -9.29
N GLU A 101 20.38 -12.55 -8.62
CA GLU A 101 21.60 -13.30 -8.96
C GLU A 101 21.49 -13.95 -10.34
N ASP A 102 20.37 -14.59 -10.64
CA ASP A 102 20.15 -15.33 -11.88
C ASP A 102 20.03 -14.41 -13.11
N THR A 103 19.47 -13.21 -12.93
CA THR A 103 19.08 -12.33 -14.05
C THR A 103 19.93 -11.08 -14.17
N GLY A 104 20.61 -10.66 -13.11
CA GLY A 104 21.26 -9.36 -13.05
C GLY A 104 20.29 -8.20 -13.25
N ALA A 105 19.04 -8.34 -12.81
CA ALA A 105 17.95 -7.41 -13.12
C ALA A 105 18.20 -5.97 -12.68
N ASP A 106 19.07 -5.76 -11.68
CA ASP A 106 19.46 -4.44 -11.19
C ASP A 106 20.79 -3.94 -11.75
N SER A 107 21.47 -4.69 -12.65
CA SER A 107 22.81 -4.34 -13.12
C SER A 107 22.90 -3.00 -13.87
N ASN A 108 21.79 -2.52 -14.44
CA ASN A 108 21.70 -1.21 -15.10
C ASN A 108 21.02 -0.15 -14.24
N PHE A 109 20.91 -0.36 -12.92
CA PHE A 109 20.22 0.55 -12.01
C PHE A 109 21.08 0.90 -10.81
N GLU A 110 21.02 2.17 -10.42
CA GLU A 110 21.47 2.66 -9.11
C GLU A 110 20.25 2.97 -8.25
N VAL A 111 20.31 2.64 -6.97
CA VAL A 111 19.26 3.03 -6.02
C VAL A 111 19.36 4.54 -5.76
N ALA A 112 18.37 5.28 -6.18
CA ALA A 112 18.30 6.71 -5.98
C ALA A 112 17.52 7.10 -4.72
N MET A 113 16.58 6.25 -4.29
CA MET A 113 15.64 6.56 -3.19
C MET A 113 14.97 5.27 -2.72
N VAL A 114 14.77 5.12 -1.40
CA VAL A 114 14.08 3.99 -0.78
C VAL A 114 13.11 4.51 0.26
N GLU A 115 11.85 4.05 0.23
CA GLU A 115 10.80 4.36 1.20
C GLU A 115 10.58 5.88 1.44
N GLU A 116 10.71 6.66 0.37
CA GLU A 116 10.60 8.12 0.45
C GLU A 116 9.16 8.59 0.51
N LYS A 117 8.91 9.49 1.47
CA LYS A 117 7.63 10.16 1.62
C LYS A 117 7.56 11.37 0.68
N LEU A 118 6.61 11.36 -0.23
CA LEU A 118 6.35 12.48 -1.13
C LEU A 118 5.03 13.15 -0.76
N GLU A 119 5.03 14.49 -0.74
CA GLU A 119 3.85 15.29 -0.49
C GLU A 119 3.78 16.47 -1.44
N ALA A 120 2.59 16.75 -1.94
CA ALA A 120 2.33 17.94 -2.75
C ALA A 120 0.95 18.53 -2.43
N PRO A 121 0.83 19.87 -2.35
CA PRO A 121 -0.47 20.51 -2.27
C PRO A 121 -1.22 20.34 -3.59
N ILE A 122 -2.51 20.03 -3.51
CA ILE A 122 -3.44 19.97 -4.63
C ILE A 122 -4.66 20.84 -4.32
N LEU A 123 -5.46 21.16 -5.35
CA LEU A 123 -6.67 21.98 -5.20
C LEU A 123 -6.40 23.31 -4.47
N ASP A 124 -5.38 24.05 -4.91
CA ASP A 124 -4.96 25.33 -4.32
C ASP A 124 -4.64 25.24 -2.81
N GLY A 125 -4.06 24.10 -2.39
CA GLY A 125 -3.66 23.85 -0.99
C GLY A 125 -4.79 23.35 -0.08
N ARG A 126 -6.00 23.14 -0.58
CA ARG A 126 -7.13 22.59 0.20
C ARG A 126 -6.93 21.13 0.60
N ALA A 127 -6.10 20.41 -0.14
CA ALA A 127 -5.68 19.04 0.18
C ALA A 127 -4.18 18.88 -0.05
N ILE A 128 -3.60 17.89 0.63
CA ILE A 128 -2.22 17.43 0.44
C ILE A 128 -2.31 16.00 -0.10
N LEU A 129 -1.83 15.80 -1.31
CA LEU A 129 -1.63 14.47 -1.85
C LEU A 129 -0.35 13.89 -1.25
N ARG A 130 -0.44 12.69 -0.68
CA ARG A 130 0.67 12.01 0.01
C ARG A 130 0.87 10.62 -0.57
N GLY A 131 2.12 10.24 -0.76
CA GLY A 131 2.52 8.89 -1.13
C GLY A 131 3.83 8.51 -0.48
N LYS A 132 4.05 7.22 -0.29
CA LYS A 132 5.33 6.65 0.13
C LYS A 132 5.76 5.72 -1.00
N VAL A 133 6.88 6.05 -1.65
CA VAL A 133 7.41 5.30 -2.80
C VAL A 133 8.34 4.23 -2.27
N ASP A 134 8.11 2.96 -2.62
CA ASP A 134 8.94 1.87 -2.14
C ASP A 134 10.40 2.08 -2.59
N MET A 135 10.63 2.35 -3.88
CA MET A 135 11.96 2.61 -4.43
C MET A 135 11.91 3.52 -5.65
N MET A 136 13.02 4.21 -5.89
CA MET A 136 13.31 4.89 -7.13
C MET A 136 14.71 4.48 -7.61
N PHE A 137 14.79 4.00 -8.82
CA PHE A 137 16.03 3.64 -9.48
C PHE A 137 16.48 4.73 -10.45
N ARG A 138 17.78 4.91 -10.57
CA ARG A 138 18.41 5.65 -11.67
C ARG A 138 18.92 4.64 -12.69
N GLU A 139 18.41 4.69 -13.89
CA GLU A 139 18.92 3.90 -15.02
C GLU A 139 20.30 4.45 -15.45
N ILE A 140 21.35 3.62 -15.41
CA ILE A 140 22.75 4.05 -15.59
C ILE A 140 22.97 4.61 -16.99
N ASP A 141 22.45 3.93 -18.01
CA ASP A 141 22.66 4.31 -19.41
C ASP A 141 22.00 5.64 -19.80
N THR A 142 20.86 5.96 -19.22
CA THR A 142 20.03 7.11 -19.61
C THR A 142 20.01 8.24 -18.57
N GLY A 143 20.35 7.92 -17.33
CA GLY A 143 20.22 8.82 -16.18
C GLY A 143 18.76 9.06 -15.74
N PHE A 144 17.78 8.41 -16.39
CA PHE A 144 16.38 8.57 -16.02
C PHE A 144 16.06 7.91 -14.67
N LEU A 145 15.16 8.54 -13.93
CA LEU A 145 14.59 7.96 -12.73
C LEU A 145 13.35 7.13 -13.06
N ILE A 146 13.25 5.97 -12.45
CA ILE A 146 12.15 5.03 -12.63
C ILE A 146 11.63 4.64 -11.24
N LEU A 147 10.35 4.86 -11.01
CA LEU A 147 9.68 4.38 -9.79
C LEU A 147 9.61 2.85 -9.83
N ASN A 148 9.87 2.20 -8.71
CA ASN A 148 9.63 0.76 -8.58
C ASN A 148 8.78 0.49 -7.35
N ASP A 149 7.67 -0.22 -7.57
CA ASP A 149 6.74 -0.63 -6.54
C ASP A 149 6.80 -2.14 -6.37
N LEU A 150 7.02 -2.58 -5.14
CA LEU A 150 7.06 -3.99 -4.79
C LEU A 150 5.65 -4.53 -4.54
N LYS A 151 5.37 -5.71 -5.05
CA LYS A 151 4.09 -6.39 -4.78
C LYS A 151 4.31 -7.84 -4.43
N THR A 152 3.71 -8.29 -3.34
CA THR A 152 3.59 -9.71 -3.02
C THR A 152 2.20 -10.22 -3.38
N THR A 153 2.10 -11.33 -4.11
CA THR A 153 0.81 -11.85 -4.57
C THR A 153 0.70 -13.37 -4.48
N SER A 154 -0.49 -13.86 -4.16
CA SER A 154 -0.82 -15.28 -4.29
C SER A 154 -1.41 -15.59 -5.68
N VAL A 155 -1.89 -14.57 -6.40
CA VAL A 155 -2.50 -14.70 -7.72
C VAL A 155 -1.48 -14.26 -8.76
N TRP A 156 -0.93 -15.23 -9.51
CA TRP A 156 0.08 -14.97 -10.54
C TRP A 156 -0.49 -14.95 -11.96
N GLN A 157 -1.74 -15.30 -12.14
CA GLN A 157 -2.35 -15.49 -13.45
C GLN A 157 -3.40 -14.45 -13.81
N GLY A 158 -3.51 -14.20 -15.13
CA GLY A 158 -4.63 -13.56 -15.78
C GLY A 158 -5.05 -12.19 -15.22
N GLY A 159 -4.54 -11.13 -15.79
CA GLY A 159 -5.04 -9.79 -15.51
C GLY A 159 -4.34 -9.02 -14.38
N LEU A 160 -3.40 -9.61 -13.63
CA LEU A 160 -2.68 -8.86 -12.59
C LEU A 160 -1.89 -7.69 -13.18
N ARG A 161 -1.18 -7.94 -14.29
CA ARG A 161 -0.41 -6.90 -14.99
C ARG A 161 -1.34 -5.78 -15.45
N GLU A 162 -2.44 -6.12 -16.10
CA GLU A 162 -3.44 -5.15 -16.59
C GLU A 162 -4.08 -4.36 -15.46
N ILE A 163 -4.30 -4.99 -14.30
CA ILE A 163 -4.82 -4.31 -13.10
C ILE A 163 -3.77 -3.32 -12.58
N LEU A 164 -2.50 -3.73 -12.46
CA LEU A 164 -1.42 -2.87 -11.98
C LEU A 164 -1.14 -1.72 -12.96
N GLU A 165 -1.14 -1.98 -14.27
CA GLU A 165 -0.97 -0.95 -15.30
C GLU A 165 -2.07 0.12 -15.27
N ARG A 166 -3.28 -0.21 -14.81
CA ARG A 166 -4.41 0.72 -14.66
C ARG A 166 -4.54 1.30 -13.26
N SER A 167 -3.74 0.84 -12.30
CA SER A 167 -3.78 1.30 -10.91
C SER A 167 -3.51 2.80 -10.81
N TYR A 168 -4.22 3.48 -9.92
CA TYR A 168 -3.92 4.86 -9.57
C TYR A 168 -2.59 5.02 -8.83
N GLN A 169 -2.06 3.97 -8.20
CA GLN A 169 -0.91 4.04 -7.31
C GLN A 169 0.33 4.63 -8.00
N HIS A 170 0.80 4.01 -9.08
CA HIS A 170 1.98 4.51 -9.78
C HIS A 170 1.75 5.89 -10.42
N HIS A 171 0.52 6.20 -10.86
CA HIS A 171 0.21 7.52 -11.37
C HIS A 171 0.23 8.59 -10.28
N VAL A 172 -0.27 8.29 -9.08
CA VAL A 172 -0.16 9.17 -7.92
C VAL A 172 1.31 9.44 -7.60
N TYR A 173 2.13 8.39 -7.57
CA TYR A 173 3.56 8.53 -7.27
C TYR A 173 4.31 9.29 -8.34
N LEU A 174 4.02 9.05 -9.62
CA LEU A 174 4.60 9.81 -10.72
C LEU A 174 4.19 11.28 -10.68
N ALA A 175 2.91 11.56 -10.43
CA ALA A 175 2.43 12.93 -10.27
C ALA A 175 3.12 13.64 -9.12
N LEU A 176 3.18 13.00 -7.95
CA LEU A 176 3.90 13.53 -6.77
C LEU A 176 5.37 13.77 -7.07
N ALA A 177 6.07 12.79 -7.64
CA ALA A 177 7.48 12.87 -7.92
C ALA A 177 7.80 14.00 -8.94
N ASN A 178 6.94 14.21 -9.94
CA ASN A 178 7.07 15.31 -10.90
C ASN A 178 6.83 16.70 -10.26
N VAL A 179 5.93 16.79 -9.28
CA VAL A 179 5.68 18.06 -8.55
C VAL A 179 6.82 18.37 -7.58
N VAL A 180 7.27 17.37 -6.83
CA VAL A 180 8.31 17.54 -5.80
C VAL A 180 9.70 17.73 -6.42
N SER A 181 9.93 17.14 -7.60
CA SER A 181 11.24 17.16 -8.28
C SER A 181 11.06 17.39 -9.78
N PRO A 182 10.64 18.59 -10.21
CA PRO A 182 10.32 18.87 -11.62
C PRO A 182 11.54 18.77 -12.55
N ASP A 183 12.74 18.97 -11.99
CA ASP A 183 14.01 18.90 -12.74
C ASP A 183 14.54 17.46 -12.87
N LYS A 184 13.96 16.50 -12.17
CA LYS A 184 14.34 15.09 -12.28
C LYS A 184 13.60 14.47 -13.45
N ASN A 185 14.35 13.86 -14.38
CA ASN A 185 13.80 13.14 -15.53
C ASN A 185 13.19 11.80 -15.09
N ILE A 186 11.97 11.83 -14.53
CA ILE A 186 11.26 10.62 -14.15
C ILE A 186 10.57 10.06 -15.39
N ASN A 187 10.98 8.87 -15.81
CA ASN A 187 10.53 8.24 -17.06
C ASN A 187 9.88 6.88 -16.82
N GLY A 188 8.80 6.88 -16.06
CA GLY A 188 7.96 5.70 -15.91
C GLY A 188 8.01 5.05 -14.53
N ALA A 189 7.35 3.91 -14.46
CA ALA A 189 7.29 3.08 -13.28
C ALA A 189 7.51 1.61 -13.65
N THR A 190 7.97 0.83 -12.68
CA THR A 190 8.05 -0.63 -12.75
C THR A 190 7.32 -1.23 -11.57
N TYR A 191 6.78 -2.41 -11.77
CA TYR A 191 6.34 -3.27 -10.69
C TYR A 191 7.28 -4.46 -10.58
N THR A 192 7.79 -4.71 -9.38
CA THR A 192 8.48 -5.96 -9.05
C THR A 192 7.50 -6.82 -8.25
N VAL A 193 7.00 -7.87 -8.88
CA VAL A 193 5.97 -8.74 -8.32
C VAL A 193 6.59 -10.03 -7.84
N ILE A 194 6.35 -10.40 -6.58
CA ILE A 194 6.90 -11.59 -5.92
C ILE A 194 5.76 -12.53 -5.57
N LYS A 195 5.87 -13.77 -6.01
CA LYS A 195 4.87 -14.80 -5.76
C LYS A 195 4.98 -15.34 -4.34
N LYS A 196 3.87 -15.29 -3.60
CA LYS A 196 3.74 -15.92 -2.28
C LYS A 196 3.63 -17.44 -2.42
N VAL A 197 4.64 -18.17 -1.95
CA VAL A 197 4.68 -19.64 -2.00
C VAL A 197 5.20 -20.22 -0.69
N LYS A 198 4.53 -21.26 -0.18
CA LYS A 198 4.94 -21.97 1.04
C LYS A 198 6.08 -22.97 0.77
N ASN A 199 6.15 -23.52 -0.43
CA ASN A 199 7.16 -24.50 -0.80
C ASN A 199 7.75 -24.17 -2.18
N LEU A 200 8.96 -23.64 -2.19
CA LEU A 200 9.68 -23.24 -3.41
C LEU A 200 9.93 -24.42 -4.37
N SER A 201 10.19 -25.62 -3.86
CA SER A 201 10.51 -26.80 -4.69
C SER A 201 9.30 -27.35 -5.47
N LYS A 202 8.09 -26.92 -5.13
CA LYS A 202 6.83 -27.39 -5.77
C LYS A 202 6.29 -26.41 -6.82
N VAL A 203 6.98 -25.31 -7.07
CA VAL A 203 6.49 -24.28 -7.99
C VAL A 203 7.26 -24.37 -9.31
N SER A 204 6.52 -24.45 -10.40
CA SER A 204 7.05 -24.29 -11.75
C SER A 204 6.84 -22.85 -12.23
N GLY A 205 7.82 -22.31 -12.95
CA GLY A 205 7.79 -20.96 -13.51
C GLY A 205 8.37 -19.86 -12.59
N PRO A 206 8.38 -18.62 -13.05
CA PRO A 206 9.03 -17.53 -12.35
C PRO A 206 8.35 -17.22 -11.02
N LEU A 207 9.17 -16.95 -9.99
CA LEU A 207 8.70 -16.52 -8.67
C LEU A 207 8.74 -14.99 -8.52
N VAL A 208 9.52 -14.33 -9.36
CA VAL A 208 9.63 -12.87 -9.40
C VAL A 208 9.58 -12.41 -10.85
N GLU A 209 8.88 -11.34 -11.09
CA GLU A 209 8.81 -10.68 -12.39
C GLU A 209 8.87 -9.16 -12.18
N ARG A 210 9.69 -8.48 -13.00
CA ARG A 210 9.65 -7.03 -13.09
C ARG A 210 9.15 -6.64 -14.48
N PHE A 211 8.15 -5.78 -14.52
CA PHE A 211 7.64 -5.25 -15.78
C PHE A 211 7.48 -3.74 -15.71
N ARG A 212 7.73 -3.10 -16.83
CA ARG A 212 7.62 -1.64 -16.97
C ARG A 212 6.18 -1.26 -17.28
N VAL A 213 5.69 -0.25 -16.58
CA VAL A 213 4.41 0.40 -16.87
C VAL A 213 4.71 1.67 -17.64
N PRO A 214 4.18 1.80 -18.86
CA PRO A 214 4.34 3.01 -19.64
C PRO A 214 3.68 4.19 -18.91
N ALA A 215 4.47 5.19 -18.58
CA ALA A 215 3.98 6.39 -17.93
C ALA A 215 4.56 7.61 -18.63
N THR A 216 3.79 8.19 -19.52
CA THR A 216 4.12 9.48 -20.13
C THR A 216 3.72 10.61 -19.19
N ARG A 217 4.43 11.74 -19.24
CA ARG A 217 4.08 12.96 -18.49
C ARG A 217 2.62 13.35 -18.73
N ARG A 218 2.15 13.28 -19.98
CA ARG A 218 0.75 13.55 -20.32
C ARG A 218 -0.24 12.64 -19.58
N ALA A 219 0.08 11.33 -19.44
CA ALA A 219 -0.76 10.39 -18.71
C ALA A 219 -0.76 10.72 -17.20
N ALA A 220 0.39 11.10 -16.63
CA ALA A 220 0.49 11.52 -15.25
C ALA A 220 -0.32 12.80 -14.97
N ASP A 221 -0.22 13.80 -15.86
CA ASP A 221 -0.99 15.05 -15.76
C ASP A 221 -2.50 14.81 -15.85
N GLU A 222 -2.94 13.91 -16.75
CA GLU A 222 -4.35 13.54 -16.87
C GLU A 222 -4.85 12.81 -15.61
N LYS A 223 -4.02 11.93 -15.04
CA LYS A 223 -4.35 11.25 -13.79
C LYS A 223 -4.40 12.22 -12.61
N LEU A 224 -3.52 13.21 -12.57
CA LEU A 224 -3.59 14.24 -11.53
C LEU A 224 -4.92 14.98 -11.58
N ARG A 225 -5.40 15.39 -12.78
CA ARG A 225 -6.73 16.00 -12.93
C ARG A 225 -7.87 15.10 -12.42
N GLN A 226 -7.79 13.78 -12.69
CA GLN A 226 -8.77 12.83 -12.18
C GLN A 226 -8.69 12.70 -10.65
N ILE A 227 -7.48 12.68 -10.09
CA ILE A 227 -7.24 12.65 -8.64
C ILE A 227 -7.82 13.90 -7.98
N GLU A 228 -7.62 15.08 -8.56
CA GLU A 228 -8.17 16.34 -8.06
C GLU A 228 -9.72 16.37 -8.11
N ALA A 229 -10.33 15.80 -9.15
CA ALA A 229 -11.77 15.64 -9.21
C ALA A 229 -12.30 14.75 -8.08
N ILE A 230 -11.66 13.58 -7.88
CA ILE A 230 -12.00 12.66 -6.77
C ILE A 230 -11.78 13.35 -5.42
N ALA A 231 -10.64 14.01 -5.23
CA ALA A 231 -10.31 14.75 -4.02
C ALA A 231 -11.34 15.85 -3.70
N THR A 232 -11.89 16.51 -4.74
CA THR A 232 -12.96 17.50 -4.58
C THR A 232 -14.24 16.86 -4.00
N GLU A 233 -14.61 15.66 -4.47
CA GLU A 233 -15.75 14.93 -3.90
C GLU A 233 -15.46 14.48 -2.46
N MET A 234 -14.25 14.03 -2.17
CA MET A 234 -13.82 13.63 -0.82
C MET A 234 -13.87 14.85 0.15
N LEU A 235 -13.38 16.01 -0.28
CA LEU A 235 -13.45 17.24 0.51
C LEU A 235 -14.90 17.63 0.79
N ARG A 236 -15.77 17.59 -0.22
CA ARG A 236 -17.19 17.89 -0.05
C ARG A 236 -17.87 16.96 0.96
N ALA A 237 -17.58 15.67 0.88
CA ALA A 237 -18.11 14.69 1.84
C ALA A 237 -17.62 14.95 3.27
N ARG A 238 -16.33 15.30 3.41
CA ARG A 238 -15.73 15.69 4.71
C ARG A 238 -16.38 16.95 5.27
N ASP A 239 -16.50 18.00 4.46
CA ASP A 239 -17.03 19.28 4.91
C ASP A 239 -18.49 19.13 5.39
N GLU A 240 -19.33 18.37 4.65
CA GLU A 240 -20.68 18.03 5.09
C GLU A 240 -20.68 17.23 6.41
N PHE A 241 -19.77 16.26 6.55
CA PHE A 241 -19.63 15.47 7.79
C PHE A 241 -19.21 16.34 8.98
N MET A 242 -18.25 17.25 8.78
CA MET A 242 -17.78 18.16 9.86
C MET A 242 -18.85 19.15 10.31
N GLU A 243 -19.72 19.58 9.39
CA GLU A 243 -20.81 20.51 9.71
C GLU A 243 -21.98 19.83 10.44
N ARG A 244 -22.30 18.59 10.08
CA ARG A 244 -23.54 17.91 10.48
C ARG A 244 -23.34 16.66 11.32
N GLY A 245 -22.11 16.20 11.50
CA GLY A 245 -21.81 14.88 12.12
C GLY A 245 -22.21 13.68 11.26
N ALA A 246 -22.67 13.92 10.03
CA ALA A 246 -23.03 12.89 9.06
C ALA A 246 -22.99 13.45 7.65
N THR A 247 -22.83 12.59 6.65
CA THR A 247 -22.90 12.99 5.24
C THR A 247 -23.74 12.00 4.44
N ARG A 248 -24.47 12.51 3.45
CA ARG A 248 -25.22 11.69 2.49
C ARG A 248 -24.37 11.28 1.28
N LEU A 249 -23.15 11.79 1.18
CA LEU A 249 -22.23 11.52 0.09
C LEU A 249 -21.43 10.22 0.29
N THR A 250 -21.55 9.62 1.48
CA THR A 250 -20.96 8.32 1.81
C THR A 250 -22.06 7.27 1.97
N TYR A 251 -22.09 6.35 1.06
CA TYR A 251 -23.06 5.25 1.01
C TYR A 251 -22.32 3.94 0.71
N PRO A 252 -22.89 2.79 1.07
CA PRO A 252 -22.28 1.51 0.74
C PRO A 252 -22.33 1.27 -0.77
N SER A 253 -21.29 0.62 -1.28
CA SER A 253 -21.25 0.10 -2.65
C SER A 253 -21.19 -1.43 -2.56
N PRO A 254 -22.34 -2.13 -2.54
CA PRO A 254 -22.39 -3.58 -2.40
C PRO A 254 -21.64 -4.27 -3.57
N GLN A 255 -20.66 -5.09 -3.23
CA GLN A 255 -19.82 -5.80 -4.19
C GLN A 255 -19.20 -7.05 -3.56
N MET A 256 -18.41 -7.80 -4.34
CA MET A 256 -17.80 -9.04 -3.88
C MET A 256 -16.91 -8.84 -2.63
N GLU A 257 -16.22 -7.71 -2.55
CA GLU A 257 -15.33 -7.33 -1.46
C GLU A 257 -16.04 -7.19 -0.11
N CYS A 258 -17.37 -7.01 -0.09
CA CYS A 258 -18.14 -6.98 1.15
C CYS A 258 -18.02 -8.28 1.96
N ARG A 259 -17.70 -9.40 1.29
CA ARG A 259 -17.57 -10.72 1.97
C ARG A 259 -16.42 -10.73 2.99
N TRP A 260 -15.36 -9.96 2.74
CA TRP A 260 -14.18 -9.85 3.61
C TRP A 260 -13.89 -8.42 4.07
N CYS A 261 -14.88 -7.53 3.93
CA CYS A 261 -14.75 -6.15 4.38
C CYS A 261 -14.64 -6.11 5.90
N GLU A 262 -13.62 -5.42 6.39
CA GLU A 262 -13.42 -5.24 7.83
C GLU A 262 -14.57 -4.52 8.54
N TYR A 263 -15.32 -3.66 7.83
CA TYR A 263 -16.48 -2.93 8.34
C TYR A 263 -17.84 -3.60 8.01
N LYS A 264 -17.84 -4.88 7.62
CA LYS A 264 -19.06 -5.57 7.19
C LYS A 264 -20.17 -5.45 8.24
N HIS A 265 -19.90 -5.82 9.48
CA HIS A 265 -20.92 -5.84 10.53
C HIS A 265 -21.43 -4.45 10.92
N PRO A 266 -20.60 -3.42 11.20
CA PRO A 266 -21.12 -2.07 11.43
C PRO A 266 -21.83 -1.50 10.19
N CYS A 267 -21.44 -1.87 8.98
CA CYS A 267 -22.11 -1.44 7.76
C CYS A 267 -23.54 -2.04 7.64
N GLU A 268 -23.70 -3.32 7.96
CA GLU A 268 -25.01 -4.01 8.00
C GLU A 268 -25.93 -3.40 9.07
N LEU A 269 -25.39 -3.09 10.24
CA LEU A 269 -26.16 -2.44 11.32
C LEU A 269 -26.55 -1.01 11.00
N ALA A 270 -25.76 -0.27 10.23
CA ALA A 270 -25.97 1.14 9.99
C ALA A 270 -27.28 1.46 9.24
N ASP A 271 -27.78 0.52 8.42
CA ASP A 271 -29.03 0.69 7.68
C ASP A 271 -30.27 0.55 8.59
N GLU A 272 -30.18 -0.23 9.68
CA GLU A 272 -31.27 -0.44 10.64
C GLU A 272 -31.15 0.46 11.87
N SER A 273 -29.94 0.60 12.41
CA SER A 273 -29.62 1.37 13.61
C SER A 273 -28.23 2.01 13.51
N PRO A 274 -28.14 3.24 13.01
CA PRO A 274 -26.86 3.97 12.94
C PRO A 274 -26.16 4.04 14.32
N ARG A 275 -26.92 4.19 15.41
CA ARG A 275 -26.36 4.21 16.77
C ARG A 275 -25.67 2.89 17.12
N ALA A 276 -26.30 1.75 16.83
CA ALA A 276 -25.70 0.43 17.12
C ALA A 276 -24.41 0.22 16.30
N ALA A 277 -24.36 0.72 15.05
CA ALA A 277 -23.16 0.69 14.23
C ALA A 277 -22.01 1.51 14.86
N TYR A 278 -22.29 2.72 15.35
CA TYR A 278 -21.31 3.55 16.04
C TYR A 278 -20.84 2.93 17.36
N ASP A 279 -21.75 2.36 18.16
CA ASP A 279 -21.40 1.68 19.41
C ASP A 279 -20.49 0.46 19.14
N MET A 280 -20.72 -0.28 18.05
CA MET A 280 -19.86 -1.37 17.60
C MET A 280 -18.48 -0.86 17.15
N LEU A 281 -18.43 0.19 16.32
CA LEU A 281 -17.17 0.80 15.88
C LEU A 281 -16.35 1.26 17.09
N ALA A 282 -16.96 1.94 18.05
CA ALA A 282 -16.28 2.44 19.24
C ALA A 282 -15.74 1.32 20.15
N ARG A 283 -16.36 0.13 20.12
CA ARG A 283 -15.96 -1.01 20.96
C ARG A 283 -14.90 -1.90 20.29
N GLU A 284 -14.97 -2.11 18.98
CA GLU A 284 -14.21 -3.14 18.28
C GLU A 284 -13.11 -2.59 17.36
N TYR A 285 -13.03 -1.27 17.24
CA TYR A 285 -12.04 -0.60 16.37
C TYR A 285 -11.22 0.39 17.19
N VAL A 286 -10.06 0.70 16.69
CA VAL A 286 -9.14 1.68 17.29
C VAL A 286 -9.09 2.94 16.44
N LYS A 287 -8.67 4.06 17.03
CA LYS A 287 -8.50 5.35 16.36
C LYS A 287 -7.03 5.75 16.25
N GLY A 288 -6.73 6.63 15.30
CA GLY A 288 -5.44 7.30 15.22
C GLY A 288 -4.32 6.54 14.52
N ILE A 289 -4.58 5.36 13.94
CA ILE A 289 -3.50 4.56 13.31
C ILE A 289 -3.40 4.70 11.78
N ARG A 290 -4.32 5.42 11.14
CA ARG A 290 -4.43 5.44 9.67
C ARG A 290 -3.19 5.98 8.95
N TYR A 291 -2.40 6.85 9.58
CA TYR A 291 -1.20 7.43 9.00
C TYR A 291 0.09 6.94 9.65
N ALA A 292 0.05 5.98 10.58
CA ALA A 292 1.23 5.49 11.31
C ALA A 292 2.42 5.19 10.39
N ARG A 293 2.19 4.49 9.27
CA ARG A 293 3.23 4.18 8.28
C ARG A 293 3.93 5.38 7.63
N TYR A 294 3.40 6.60 7.79
CA TYR A 294 3.99 7.83 7.28
C TYR A 294 4.69 8.65 8.37
N GLU A 295 4.57 8.25 9.64
CA GLU A 295 5.08 8.97 10.80
C GLU A 295 6.35 8.32 11.34
N GLU A 296 6.54 7.02 11.16
CA GLU A 296 7.71 6.28 11.63
C GLU A 296 9.03 6.75 11.00
N ALA A 297 9.00 7.30 9.78
CA ALA A 297 10.17 7.85 9.09
C ALA A 297 10.61 9.25 9.58
N ALA A 298 9.92 9.86 10.53
CA ALA A 298 10.25 11.20 11.04
C ALA A 298 11.08 11.19 12.33
N ASN A 299 11.36 10.03 12.89
CA ASN A 299 12.05 9.88 14.19
C ASN A 299 13.44 9.22 14.08
N GLU A 300 13.99 9.07 12.88
CA GLU A 300 15.39 8.72 12.61
C GLU A 300 16.12 9.91 11.96
#